data_d814241551f804f1a20363c90d49ecca
#
_entry.id   d814241551f804f1a20363c90d49ecca
#
_cell.length_a   1.000
_cell.length_b   1.000
_cell.length_c   1.000
_cell.angle_alpha   90.00
_cell.angle_beta   90.00
_cell.angle_gamma   90.00
#
_symmetry.space_group_name_H-M   'P 1'
#
loop_
_entity.id
_entity.type
_entity.pdbx_description
1 polymer ?
#
loop_
_entity_poly.entity_id
_entity_poly.type
_entity_poly.pdbx_seq_one_letter_code
_entity_poly.pdbx_strand_id
1 'polypeptide(L)'
;MANIDRIVNVQISLNTTGITQLGFSTVLVVGAHAHSLSRVTSYTDVDEMLDDGFDVSEPIYKAVSACFSQTPRPTAVKVGRIACNTVNVNVTNVLASGTYTLIIKTKDTDGNVTKKTYEYKNNGGEASVIAAGLEALITADKDAVVTAATSGNALVLTKKSADFAVETPANLTATAGTTNESVAASMAAILAEDNDFYGIILADRSNVDTVMDMAAWTETHMNLFLVSTAEEGAADASATTDLLSKLADKNYYRTSGWYHALADEYPEAAAMARCFAIEPGGETWANKKLAGVTADHLTETQYNVITKKNGNTFEKFRNVSITQNGKVAAGEWIDVIRFRDWLQEEIRTNEFYLLINTDKVPYTDAGIAAVESVLRKALEDGQARGGIAPTEYDEDGNKNLGFTIDVPLASSITANQKASRVLKDVKFTARLAGAIHAIKITGSFTYDNLIEPSA
;
A
#
# COMPACT_ATOMS: atom_id res chain seq x y z
N MET A 1 -5.60 19.75 -48.06
CA MET A 1 -4.17 19.54 -47.84
C MET A 1 -3.90 18.05 -48.07
N ALA A 2 -2.88 17.69 -48.84
CA ALA A 2 -2.52 16.29 -49.07
C ALA A 2 -1.91 15.73 -47.77
N ASN A 3 -2.34 14.53 -47.37
CA ASN A 3 -1.85 13.88 -46.15
C ASN A 3 -0.44 13.36 -46.39
N ILE A 4 0.49 13.77 -45.55
CA ILE A 4 1.91 13.38 -45.60
C ILE A 4 2.10 11.86 -45.42
N ASP A 5 1.16 11.17 -44.77
CA ASP A 5 1.16 9.71 -44.58
C ASP A 5 1.11 8.94 -45.93
N ARG A 6 0.79 9.62 -47.05
CA ARG A 6 0.88 9.06 -48.40
C ARG A 6 2.31 8.95 -48.91
N ILE A 7 3.24 9.66 -48.29
CA ILE A 7 4.65 9.71 -48.69
C ILE A 7 5.52 8.99 -47.66
N VAL A 8 5.20 9.19 -46.36
CA VAL A 8 5.92 8.54 -45.25
C VAL A 8 4.89 8.12 -44.21
N ASN A 9 4.68 6.82 -44.09
CA ASN A 9 3.89 6.20 -43.03
C ASN A 9 4.83 5.50 -42.06
N VAL A 10 4.93 5.99 -40.81
CA VAL A 10 5.75 5.40 -39.75
C VAL A 10 4.80 4.76 -38.75
N GLN A 11 4.72 3.44 -38.75
CA GLN A 11 4.08 2.68 -37.69
C GLN A 11 5.17 2.13 -36.76
N ILE A 12 5.25 2.70 -35.54
CA ILE A 12 6.13 2.16 -34.51
C ILE A 12 5.26 1.31 -33.59
N SER A 13 5.38 -0.02 -33.73
CA SER A 13 4.83 -0.96 -32.75
C SER A 13 5.93 -1.26 -31.73
N LEU A 14 5.72 -0.88 -30.48
CA LEU A 14 6.54 -1.35 -29.36
C LEU A 14 6.16 -2.82 -29.07
N ASN A 15 6.86 -3.75 -29.67
CA ASN A 15 6.84 -5.16 -29.25
C ASN A 15 7.93 -5.33 -28.18
N THR A 16 7.79 -4.64 -27.07
CA THR A 16 8.58 -4.94 -25.88
C THR A 16 7.80 -5.98 -25.05
N THR A 17 8.23 -7.23 -25.12
CA THR A 17 8.05 -8.16 -24.00
C THR A 17 8.95 -7.67 -22.85
N GLY A 18 8.56 -6.53 -22.27
CA GLY A 18 9.21 -6.02 -21.07
C GLY A 18 8.83 -6.93 -19.90
N ILE A 19 9.81 -7.28 -19.08
CA ILE A 19 9.53 -7.84 -17.75
C ILE A 19 8.76 -6.74 -17.03
N THR A 20 7.59 -7.07 -16.49
CA THR A 20 6.81 -6.11 -15.70
C THR A 20 7.60 -5.84 -14.42
N GLN A 21 8.10 -4.63 -14.28
CA GLN A 21 8.73 -4.17 -13.05
C GLN A 21 7.64 -3.96 -11.99
N LEU A 22 7.91 -4.35 -10.73
CA LEU A 22 6.99 -4.10 -9.62
C LEU A 22 6.72 -2.61 -9.47
N GLY A 23 5.45 -2.23 -9.37
CA GLY A 23 5.04 -0.85 -9.15
C GLY A 23 5.24 -0.44 -7.68
N PHE A 24 6.18 0.47 -7.39
CA PHE A 24 6.43 0.98 -6.04
C PHE A 24 5.49 2.13 -5.62
N SER A 25 4.41 2.33 -6.35
CA SER A 25 3.44 3.41 -6.13
C SER A 25 2.00 2.93 -6.00
N THR A 26 1.77 1.63 -6.06
CA THR A 26 0.43 1.03 -5.96
C THR A 26 0.07 0.73 -4.51
N VAL A 27 -1.09 1.25 -4.07
CA VAL A 27 -1.67 1.00 -2.74
C VAL A 27 -2.67 -0.13 -2.83
N LEU A 28 -2.57 -1.10 -1.91
CA LEU A 28 -3.55 -2.15 -1.67
C LEU A 28 -4.24 -1.91 -0.33
N VAL A 29 -5.55 -1.71 -0.35
CA VAL A 29 -6.38 -1.66 0.86
C VAL A 29 -6.97 -3.05 1.09
N VAL A 30 -6.57 -3.71 2.17
CA VAL A 30 -7.01 -5.07 2.51
C VAL A 30 -8.14 -5.04 3.53
N GLY A 31 -9.22 -5.75 3.25
CA GLY A 31 -10.34 -5.84 4.19
C GLY A 31 -11.35 -6.90 3.81
N ALA A 32 -12.22 -7.22 4.76
CA ALA A 32 -13.30 -8.17 4.55
C ALA A 32 -14.45 -7.50 3.82
N HIS A 33 -14.87 -8.07 2.71
CA HIS A 33 -16.10 -7.66 2.02
C HIS A 33 -16.70 -8.82 1.22
N ALA A 34 -17.96 -8.67 0.84
CA ALA A 34 -18.69 -9.67 0.07
C ALA A 34 -19.28 -9.13 -1.25
N HIS A 35 -18.82 -8.00 -1.74
CA HIS A 35 -19.34 -7.36 -2.96
C HIS A 35 -18.82 -8.03 -4.24
N SER A 36 -17.62 -8.60 -4.20
CA SER A 36 -16.97 -9.30 -5.32
C SER A 36 -16.45 -10.67 -4.90
N LEU A 37 -16.29 -11.59 -5.88
CA LEU A 37 -15.58 -12.87 -5.72
C LEU A 37 -14.11 -12.78 -6.10
N SER A 38 -13.67 -11.67 -6.71
CA SER A 38 -12.26 -11.41 -7.00
C SER A 38 -11.49 -11.14 -5.72
N ARG A 39 -10.26 -11.61 -5.67
CA ARG A 39 -9.36 -11.34 -4.54
C ARG A 39 -8.75 -9.97 -4.61
N VAL A 40 -8.62 -9.41 -5.81
CA VAL A 40 -8.16 -8.05 -6.04
C VAL A 40 -9.08 -7.35 -7.02
N THR A 41 -9.49 -6.14 -6.69
CA THR A 41 -10.24 -5.25 -7.59
C THR A 41 -9.53 -3.90 -7.60
N SER A 42 -9.30 -3.36 -8.80
CA SER A 42 -8.67 -2.04 -8.97
C SER A 42 -9.74 -0.99 -9.22
N TYR A 43 -9.70 0.09 -8.47
CA TYR A 43 -10.61 1.23 -8.61
C TYR A 43 -9.83 2.48 -9.04
N THR A 44 -10.42 3.27 -9.91
CA THR A 44 -9.89 4.57 -10.35
C THR A 44 -10.64 5.73 -9.71
N ASP A 45 -11.83 5.45 -9.17
CA ASP A 45 -12.65 6.37 -8.41
C ASP A 45 -13.44 5.65 -7.30
N VAL A 46 -13.85 6.40 -6.27
CA VAL A 46 -14.72 5.88 -5.20
C VAL A 46 -16.15 5.59 -5.67
N ASP A 47 -16.61 6.26 -6.72
CA ASP A 47 -17.95 6.04 -7.28
C ASP A 47 -18.08 4.62 -7.86
N GLU A 48 -17.01 4.06 -8.42
CA GLU A 48 -16.96 2.67 -8.89
C GLU A 48 -17.21 1.66 -7.75
N MET A 49 -16.76 1.99 -6.51
CA MET A 49 -17.03 1.16 -5.33
C MET A 49 -18.51 1.20 -4.93
N LEU A 50 -19.15 2.37 -5.05
CA LEU A 50 -20.60 2.49 -4.79
C LEU A 50 -21.40 1.68 -5.81
N ASP A 51 -20.98 1.68 -7.08
CA ASP A 51 -21.59 0.85 -8.13
C ASP A 51 -21.43 -0.65 -7.86
N ASP A 52 -20.32 -1.05 -7.24
CA ASP A 52 -20.07 -2.43 -6.79
C ASP A 52 -20.83 -2.80 -5.51
N GLY A 53 -21.50 -1.83 -4.86
CA GLY A 53 -22.39 -2.03 -3.71
C GLY A 53 -21.75 -1.76 -2.34
N PHE A 54 -20.55 -1.17 -2.30
CA PHE A 54 -19.97 -0.70 -1.02
C PHE A 54 -20.79 0.46 -0.45
N ASP A 55 -20.89 0.50 0.87
CA ASP A 55 -21.45 1.61 1.59
C ASP A 55 -20.37 2.59 2.05
N VAL A 56 -20.68 3.88 2.05
CA VAL A 56 -19.76 4.95 2.48
C VAL A 56 -19.26 4.79 3.94
N SER A 57 -20.00 4.06 4.76
CA SER A 57 -19.63 3.77 6.15
C SER A 57 -18.63 2.62 6.29
N GLU A 58 -18.42 1.81 5.24
CA GLU A 58 -17.53 0.66 5.30
C GLU A 58 -16.06 1.08 5.46
N PRO A 59 -15.28 0.38 6.31
CA PRO A 59 -13.87 0.67 6.53
C PRO A 59 -13.03 0.71 5.24
N ILE A 60 -13.30 -0.21 4.31
CA ILE A 60 -12.59 -0.27 3.01
C ILE A 60 -12.89 0.99 2.18
N TYR A 61 -14.17 1.38 2.07
CA TYR A 61 -14.56 2.59 1.34
C TYR A 61 -13.88 3.83 1.91
N LYS A 62 -13.88 4.00 3.25
CA LYS A 62 -13.24 5.12 3.93
C LYS A 62 -11.73 5.17 3.66
N ALA A 63 -11.04 4.03 3.75
CA ALA A 63 -9.60 3.93 3.49
C ALA A 63 -9.25 4.28 2.02
N VAL A 64 -10.02 3.76 1.05
CA VAL A 64 -9.85 4.08 -0.37
C VAL A 64 -10.18 5.56 -0.65
N SER A 65 -11.24 6.09 -0.04
CA SER A 65 -11.61 7.50 -0.13
C SER A 65 -10.50 8.42 0.40
N ALA A 66 -9.85 8.05 1.52
CA ALA A 66 -8.70 8.78 2.05
C ALA A 66 -7.53 8.80 1.04
N CYS A 67 -7.30 7.71 0.31
CA CYS A 67 -6.31 7.69 -0.77
C CYS A 67 -6.67 8.64 -1.91
N PHE A 68 -7.88 8.57 -2.44
CA PHE A 68 -8.31 9.38 -3.58
C PHE A 68 -8.50 10.87 -3.27
N SER A 69 -8.62 11.23 -2.00
CA SER A 69 -8.71 12.64 -1.57
C SER A 69 -7.39 13.40 -1.72
N GLN A 70 -6.27 12.72 -1.95
CA GLN A 70 -4.96 13.35 -1.94
C GLN A 70 -4.62 14.11 -3.23
N THR A 71 -3.66 15.05 -3.12
CA THR A 71 -3.12 15.81 -4.26
C THR A 71 -1.59 15.70 -4.25
N PRO A 72 -0.96 15.13 -5.30
CA PRO A 72 -1.59 14.51 -6.47
C PRO A 72 -2.45 13.30 -6.10
N ARG A 73 -3.53 13.08 -6.88
CA ARG A 73 -4.42 11.94 -6.71
C ARG A 73 -3.76 10.69 -7.30
N PRO A 74 -3.81 9.53 -6.63
CA PRO A 74 -3.37 8.26 -7.22
C PRO A 74 -4.23 7.91 -8.44
N THR A 75 -3.64 7.28 -9.44
CA THR A 75 -4.34 6.84 -10.65
C THR A 75 -5.28 5.67 -10.41
N ALA A 76 -4.91 4.81 -9.48
CA ALA A 76 -5.72 3.67 -9.04
C ALA A 76 -5.36 3.29 -7.61
N VAL A 77 -6.31 2.66 -6.92
CA VAL A 77 -6.13 2.00 -5.62
C VAL A 77 -6.69 0.59 -5.76
N LYS A 78 -5.94 -0.41 -5.31
CA LYS A 78 -6.38 -1.80 -5.31
C LYS A 78 -7.04 -2.14 -3.98
N VAL A 79 -8.12 -2.92 -4.03
CA VAL A 79 -8.79 -3.49 -2.86
C VAL A 79 -8.51 -4.98 -2.84
N GLY A 80 -7.89 -5.44 -1.74
CA GLY A 80 -7.61 -6.84 -1.46
C GLY A 80 -8.69 -7.43 -0.55
N ARG A 81 -9.31 -8.51 -1.01
CA ARG A 81 -10.45 -9.13 -0.33
C ARG A 81 -10.03 -10.22 0.65
N ILE A 82 -10.41 -10.05 1.92
CA ILE A 82 -10.52 -11.14 2.89
C ILE A 82 -11.91 -11.77 2.74
N ALA A 83 -11.98 -13.09 2.52
CA ALA A 83 -13.24 -13.76 2.31
C ALA A 83 -14.05 -13.83 3.61
N CYS A 84 -15.34 -13.49 3.53
CA CYS A 84 -16.25 -13.52 4.65
C CYS A 84 -16.72 -14.95 4.95
N ASN A 85 -16.81 -15.29 6.25
CA ASN A 85 -17.54 -16.47 6.69
C ASN A 85 -19.04 -16.16 6.86
N THR A 86 -19.34 -14.95 7.35
CA THR A 86 -20.71 -14.44 7.44
C THR A 86 -20.84 -13.08 6.78
N VAL A 87 -22.03 -12.80 6.26
CA VAL A 87 -22.40 -11.49 5.69
C VAL A 87 -23.73 -11.07 6.29
N ASN A 88 -23.82 -9.82 6.75
CA ASN A 88 -25.04 -9.24 7.25
C ASN A 88 -25.74 -8.47 6.12
N VAL A 89 -26.96 -8.85 5.79
CA VAL A 89 -27.82 -8.12 4.85
C VAL A 89 -28.85 -7.34 5.64
N ASN A 90 -28.78 -6.02 5.56
CA ASN A 90 -29.65 -5.10 6.29
C ASN A 90 -30.73 -4.53 5.38
N VAL A 91 -31.94 -4.42 5.88
CA VAL A 91 -33.02 -3.71 5.20
C VAL A 91 -32.87 -2.22 5.47
N THR A 92 -32.54 -1.44 4.44
CA THR A 92 -32.28 0.00 4.55
C THR A 92 -33.53 0.84 4.37
N ASN A 93 -34.52 0.35 3.60
CA ASN A 93 -35.75 1.05 3.37
C ASN A 93 -36.95 0.06 3.35
N VAL A 94 -37.97 0.32 4.17
CA VAL A 94 -39.18 -0.51 4.25
C VAL A 94 -40.27 0.14 3.41
N LEU A 95 -40.56 -0.49 2.27
CA LEU A 95 -41.69 -0.09 1.42
C LEU A 95 -42.98 -0.80 1.85
N ALA A 96 -44.09 -0.06 1.91
CA ALA A 96 -45.37 -0.63 2.22
C ALA A 96 -45.80 -1.75 1.24
N SER A 97 -45.35 -1.65 -0.01
CA SER A 97 -45.43 -2.71 -1.02
C SER A 97 -44.20 -2.61 -1.90
N GLY A 98 -43.40 -3.64 -1.93
CA GLY A 98 -42.14 -3.67 -2.70
C GLY A 98 -41.50 -5.03 -2.80
N THR A 99 -40.64 -5.21 -3.78
CA THR A 99 -39.82 -6.41 -3.95
C THR A 99 -38.39 -6.14 -3.43
N TYR A 100 -37.93 -7.07 -2.62
CA TYR A 100 -36.55 -7.08 -2.07
C TYR A 100 -35.77 -8.20 -2.74
N THR A 101 -34.74 -7.84 -3.45
CA THR A 101 -33.95 -8.76 -4.25
C THR A 101 -32.56 -8.94 -3.61
N LEU A 102 -32.20 -10.19 -3.38
CA LEU A 102 -30.87 -10.61 -2.92
C LEU A 102 -30.28 -11.56 -3.95
N ILE A 103 -29.09 -11.24 -4.46
CA ILE A 103 -28.36 -12.09 -5.39
C ILE A 103 -27.12 -12.64 -4.71
N ILE A 104 -26.98 -13.95 -4.68
CA ILE A 104 -25.79 -14.64 -4.18
C ILE A 104 -24.98 -15.13 -5.38
N LYS A 105 -23.71 -14.75 -5.41
CA LYS A 105 -22.74 -15.10 -6.44
C LYS A 105 -21.77 -16.15 -5.89
N THR A 106 -21.43 -17.15 -6.70
CA THR A 106 -20.38 -18.14 -6.39
C THR A 106 -19.59 -18.44 -7.66
N LYS A 107 -18.41 -19.03 -7.52
CA LYS A 107 -17.70 -19.64 -8.67
C LYS A 107 -18.01 -21.12 -8.73
N ASP A 108 -18.29 -21.62 -9.93
CA ASP A 108 -18.39 -23.06 -10.20
C ASP A 108 -17.00 -23.72 -10.26
N THR A 109 -16.95 -25.01 -10.50
CA THR A 109 -15.70 -25.79 -10.61
C THR A 109 -14.80 -25.36 -11.76
N ASP A 110 -15.36 -24.70 -12.76
CA ASP A 110 -14.67 -24.19 -13.94
C ASP A 110 -14.25 -22.72 -13.78
N GLY A 111 -14.57 -22.12 -12.61
CA GLY A 111 -14.25 -20.73 -12.25
C GLY A 111 -15.25 -19.69 -12.77
N ASN A 112 -16.35 -20.10 -13.41
CA ASN A 112 -17.37 -19.18 -13.90
C ASN A 112 -18.26 -18.71 -12.74
N VAL A 113 -18.64 -17.42 -12.79
CA VAL A 113 -19.53 -16.84 -11.78
C VAL A 113 -20.98 -17.28 -12.06
N THR A 114 -21.56 -17.97 -11.09
CA THR A 114 -22.99 -18.31 -11.07
C THR A 114 -23.74 -17.38 -10.13
N LYS A 115 -24.96 -17.00 -10.50
CA LYS A 115 -25.82 -16.10 -9.72
C LYS A 115 -27.10 -16.81 -9.35
N LYS A 116 -27.51 -16.69 -8.08
CA LYS A 116 -28.78 -17.18 -7.57
C LYS A 116 -29.54 -16.02 -6.95
N THR A 117 -30.77 -15.78 -7.44
CA THR A 117 -31.60 -14.64 -7.06
C THR A 117 -32.73 -15.10 -6.15
N TYR A 118 -32.91 -14.39 -5.02
CA TYR A 118 -34.01 -14.55 -4.08
C TYR A 118 -34.82 -13.26 -4.04
N GLU A 119 -36.11 -13.36 -4.30
CA GLU A 119 -37.00 -12.20 -4.35
C GLU A 119 -38.12 -12.37 -3.32
N TYR A 120 -38.22 -11.44 -2.37
CA TYR A 120 -39.31 -11.38 -1.40
C TYR A 120 -40.20 -10.17 -1.68
N LYS A 121 -41.53 -10.42 -1.81
CA LYS A 121 -42.52 -9.34 -1.97
C LYS A 121 -43.12 -8.99 -0.60
N ASN A 122 -42.83 -7.77 -0.14
CA ASN A 122 -43.38 -7.22 1.05
C ASN A 122 -44.79 -6.66 0.81
N ASN A 123 -45.74 -6.98 1.71
CA ASN A 123 -47.11 -6.49 1.69
C ASN A 123 -47.47 -5.82 3.05
N GLY A 124 -46.67 -4.83 3.46
CA GLY A 124 -46.86 -4.06 4.66
C GLY A 124 -46.17 -4.58 5.93
N GLY A 125 -45.19 -5.51 5.75
CA GLY A 125 -44.38 -5.98 6.88
C GLY A 125 -43.21 -5.04 7.18
N GLU A 126 -42.68 -5.12 8.38
CA GLU A 126 -41.51 -4.42 8.88
C GLU A 126 -40.18 -5.06 8.35
N ALA A 127 -39.07 -4.46 8.64
CA ALA A 127 -37.72 -4.94 8.21
C ALA A 127 -37.46 -6.39 8.66
N SER A 128 -37.85 -6.76 9.88
CA SER A 128 -37.72 -8.14 10.39
C SER A 128 -38.54 -9.17 9.59
N VAL A 129 -39.70 -8.78 9.07
CA VAL A 129 -40.58 -9.62 8.24
C VAL A 129 -39.94 -9.84 6.88
N ILE A 130 -39.30 -8.80 6.32
CA ILE A 130 -38.57 -8.87 5.05
C ILE A 130 -37.35 -9.81 5.19
N ALA A 131 -36.58 -9.65 6.26
CA ALA A 131 -35.46 -10.52 6.57
C ALA A 131 -35.88 -11.99 6.72
N ALA A 132 -36.96 -12.25 7.49
CA ALA A 132 -37.51 -13.59 7.65
C ALA A 132 -38.07 -14.19 6.35
N GLY A 133 -38.65 -13.35 5.48
CA GLY A 133 -39.11 -13.77 4.16
C GLY A 133 -37.96 -14.21 3.24
N LEU A 134 -36.86 -13.49 3.22
CA LEU A 134 -35.64 -13.88 2.50
C LEU A 134 -34.99 -15.13 3.12
N GLU A 135 -34.96 -15.26 4.45
CA GLU A 135 -34.47 -16.45 5.15
C GLU A 135 -35.26 -17.70 4.71
N ALA A 136 -36.61 -17.60 4.69
CA ALA A 136 -37.46 -18.71 4.28
C ALA A 136 -37.19 -19.16 2.83
N LEU A 137 -36.98 -18.23 1.92
CA LEU A 137 -36.64 -18.52 0.53
C LEU A 137 -35.31 -19.26 0.39
N ILE A 138 -34.27 -18.81 1.10
CA ILE A 138 -32.95 -19.42 1.11
C ILE A 138 -32.98 -20.80 1.77
N THR A 139 -33.72 -20.94 2.90
CA THR A 139 -33.83 -22.19 3.63
C THR A 139 -34.59 -23.26 2.84
N ALA A 140 -35.62 -22.86 2.06
CA ALA A 140 -36.36 -23.75 1.20
C ALA A 140 -35.54 -24.27 0.00
N ASP A 141 -34.46 -23.57 -0.35
CA ASP A 141 -33.59 -23.91 -1.44
C ASP A 141 -32.52 -24.93 -1.03
N LYS A 142 -32.69 -26.18 -1.52
CA LYS A 142 -31.74 -27.29 -1.23
C LYS A 142 -30.34 -27.07 -1.78
N ASP A 143 -30.21 -26.27 -2.84
CA ASP A 143 -28.97 -25.97 -3.53
C ASP A 143 -28.38 -24.62 -3.08
N ALA A 144 -28.90 -24.04 -2.00
CA ALA A 144 -28.34 -22.81 -1.44
C ALA A 144 -26.90 -23.05 -0.93
N VAL A 145 -25.96 -22.19 -1.34
CA VAL A 145 -24.53 -22.25 -0.96
C VAL A 145 -24.25 -21.63 0.40
N VAL A 146 -25.24 -20.93 0.95
CA VAL A 146 -25.22 -20.33 2.29
C VAL A 146 -26.38 -20.87 3.12
N THR A 147 -26.24 -20.77 4.46
CA THR A 147 -27.39 -20.80 5.38
C THR A 147 -27.78 -19.37 5.69
N ALA A 148 -29.05 -19.17 6.02
CA ALA A 148 -29.59 -17.86 6.39
C ALA A 148 -30.25 -17.96 7.77
N ALA A 149 -30.11 -16.92 8.58
CA ALA A 149 -30.74 -16.74 9.86
C ALA A 149 -31.09 -15.28 10.11
N THR A 150 -32.31 -15.00 10.57
CA THR A 150 -32.72 -13.65 10.92
C THR A 150 -32.13 -13.23 12.27
N SER A 151 -31.57 -12.04 12.36
CA SER A 151 -31.11 -11.40 13.59
C SER A 151 -31.67 -9.97 13.67
N GLY A 152 -32.78 -9.80 14.36
CA GLY A 152 -33.51 -8.54 14.40
C GLY A 152 -34.00 -8.11 13.01
N ASN A 153 -33.49 -6.99 12.50
CA ASN A 153 -33.84 -6.46 11.18
C ASN A 153 -32.85 -6.89 10.07
N ALA A 154 -31.84 -7.66 10.42
CA ALA A 154 -30.83 -8.13 9.50
C ALA A 154 -30.98 -9.62 9.18
N LEU A 155 -30.60 -10.02 8.01
CA LEU A 155 -30.41 -11.38 7.58
C LEU A 155 -28.93 -11.73 7.61
N VAL A 156 -28.53 -12.71 8.41
CA VAL A 156 -27.16 -13.21 8.49
C VAL A 156 -27.01 -14.40 7.56
N LEU A 157 -26.18 -14.24 6.54
CA LEU A 157 -25.79 -15.30 5.62
C LEU A 157 -24.50 -15.95 6.12
N THR A 158 -24.47 -17.27 6.24
CA THR A 158 -23.27 -18.02 6.65
C THR A 158 -22.85 -18.96 5.54
N LYS A 159 -21.57 -18.92 5.20
CA LYS A 159 -20.94 -19.80 4.20
C LYS A 159 -21.08 -21.26 4.59
N LYS A 160 -21.54 -22.12 3.64
CA LYS A 160 -21.53 -23.58 3.83
C LYS A 160 -20.14 -24.15 3.52
N SER A 161 -19.70 -24.02 2.28
CA SER A 161 -18.40 -24.57 1.82
C SER A 161 -17.72 -23.66 0.81
N ALA A 162 -18.43 -23.26 -0.24
CA ALA A 162 -17.90 -22.40 -1.29
C ALA A 162 -17.84 -20.93 -0.83
N ASP A 163 -16.86 -20.21 -1.36
CA ASP A 163 -16.79 -18.75 -1.22
C ASP A 163 -17.97 -18.10 -1.95
N PHE A 164 -18.45 -16.98 -1.41
CA PHE A 164 -19.62 -16.30 -1.97
C PHE A 164 -19.49 -14.78 -1.90
N ALA A 165 -20.21 -14.12 -2.77
CA ALA A 165 -20.43 -12.68 -2.75
C ALA A 165 -21.92 -12.38 -2.85
N VAL A 166 -22.31 -11.18 -2.45
CA VAL A 166 -23.70 -10.72 -2.45
C VAL A 166 -23.86 -9.46 -3.27
N GLU A 167 -24.99 -9.36 -3.97
CA GLU A 167 -25.41 -8.15 -4.64
C GLU A 167 -26.81 -7.79 -4.13
N THR A 168 -26.94 -6.55 -3.67
CA THR A 168 -28.14 -6.01 -3.04
C THR A 168 -28.63 -4.77 -3.82
N PRO A 169 -29.42 -4.94 -4.91
CA PRO A 169 -29.67 -3.86 -5.87
C PRO A 169 -30.40 -2.65 -5.29
N ALA A 170 -31.35 -2.81 -4.40
CA ALA A 170 -32.10 -1.71 -3.79
C ALA A 170 -32.72 -2.10 -2.46
N ASN A 171 -32.83 -1.14 -1.55
CA ASN A 171 -33.47 -1.25 -0.23
C ASN A 171 -32.80 -2.27 0.72
N LEU A 172 -31.69 -2.89 0.29
CA LEU A 172 -30.85 -3.77 1.07
C LEU A 172 -29.42 -3.29 0.99
N THR A 173 -28.64 -3.50 2.04
CA THR A 173 -27.18 -3.35 2.03
C THR A 173 -26.53 -4.59 2.60
N ALA A 174 -25.37 -4.96 2.08
CA ALA A 174 -24.58 -6.08 2.58
C ALA A 174 -23.31 -5.56 3.25
N THR A 175 -23.03 -6.02 4.46
CA THR A 175 -21.80 -5.71 5.19
C THR A 175 -21.08 -6.99 5.60
N ALA A 176 -19.76 -6.95 5.64
CA ALA A 176 -18.96 -8.06 6.15
C ALA A 176 -19.36 -8.38 7.60
N GLY A 177 -19.51 -9.67 7.88
CA GLY A 177 -19.65 -10.18 9.23
C GLY A 177 -18.31 -10.75 9.74
N THR A 178 -18.28 -12.04 10.10
CA THR A 178 -17.05 -12.69 10.56
C THR A 178 -16.20 -13.19 9.40
N THR A 179 -14.89 -13.27 9.63
CA THR A 179 -13.94 -13.96 8.76
C THR A 179 -13.26 -15.09 9.53
N ASN A 180 -13.01 -16.22 8.85
CA ASN A 180 -12.25 -17.33 9.39
C ASN A 180 -10.92 -17.53 8.63
N GLU A 181 -10.62 -16.62 7.71
CA GLU A 181 -9.42 -16.65 6.90
C GLU A 181 -8.28 -15.93 7.64
N SER A 182 -7.15 -16.59 7.80
CA SER A 182 -5.96 -15.95 8.38
C SER A 182 -5.37 -14.91 7.43
N VAL A 183 -4.62 -13.94 7.95
CA VAL A 183 -3.90 -12.94 7.15
C VAL A 183 -3.02 -13.62 6.09
N ALA A 184 -2.27 -14.64 6.48
CA ALA A 184 -1.38 -15.37 5.55
C ALA A 184 -2.16 -16.04 4.41
N ALA A 185 -3.32 -16.63 4.69
CA ALA A 185 -4.17 -17.25 3.66
C ALA A 185 -4.78 -16.20 2.72
N SER A 186 -5.27 -15.09 3.28
CA SER A 186 -5.84 -13.98 2.50
C SER A 186 -4.79 -13.37 1.57
N MET A 187 -3.60 -13.07 2.10
CA MET A 187 -2.52 -12.49 1.32
C MET A 187 -1.98 -13.44 0.26
N ALA A 188 -1.92 -14.76 0.54
CA ALA A 188 -1.54 -15.76 -0.46
C ALA A 188 -2.56 -15.80 -1.62
N ALA A 189 -3.86 -15.71 -1.32
CA ALA A 189 -4.90 -15.68 -2.33
C ALA A 189 -4.88 -14.37 -3.16
N ILE A 190 -4.58 -13.23 -2.53
CA ILE A 190 -4.40 -11.93 -3.17
C ILE A 190 -3.20 -11.99 -4.14
N LEU A 191 -2.03 -12.43 -3.67
CA LEU A 191 -0.83 -12.54 -4.48
C LEU A 191 -0.96 -13.51 -5.67
N ALA A 192 -1.79 -14.55 -5.53
CA ALA A 192 -2.06 -15.48 -6.61
C ALA A 192 -2.88 -14.85 -7.75
N GLU A 193 -3.70 -13.84 -7.46
CA GLU A 193 -4.52 -13.14 -8.44
C GLU A 193 -3.80 -11.90 -9.00
N ASP A 194 -3.19 -11.11 -8.11
CA ASP A 194 -2.46 -9.89 -8.50
C ASP A 194 -1.37 -9.59 -7.45
N ASN A 195 -0.13 -9.44 -7.89
CA ASN A 195 1.03 -9.14 -7.05
C ASN A 195 1.63 -7.75 -7.32
N ASP A 196 1.03 -6.94 -8.18
CA ASP A 196 1.50 -5.59 -8.52
C ASP A 196 0.97 -4.56 -7.52
N PHE A 197 1.50 -4.59 -6.30
CA PHE A 197 1.30 -3.59 -5.25
C PHE A 197 2.50 -3.54 -4.31
N TYR A 198 2.75 -2.37 -3.74
CA TYR A 198 3.84 -2.18 -2.79
C TYR A 198 3.35 -1.77 -1.40
N GLY A 199 2.43 -0.81 -1.32
CA GLY A 199 1.88 -0.34 -0.05
C GLY A 199 0.65 -1.12 0.37
N ILE A 200 0.55 -1.45 1.65
CA ILE A 200 -0.57 -2.18 2.24
C ILE A 200 -1.21 -1.34 3.33
N ILE A 201 -2.52 -1.24 3.31
CA ILE A 201 -3.38 -0.65 4.35
C ILE A 201 -4.36 -1.72 4.79
N LEU A 202 -4.52 -1.91 6.09
CA LEU A 202 -5.56 -2.78 6.64
C LEU A 202 -6.78 -1.93 7.00
N ALA A 203 -7.92 -2.21 6.37
CA ALA A 203 -9.14 -1.42 6.56
C ALA A 203 -9.73 -1.60 7.97
N ASP A 204 -9.82 -2.83 8.46
CA ASP A 204 -10.25 -3.10 9.85
C ASP A 204 -9.04 -3.32 10.75
N ARG A 205 -8.85 -2.42 11.69
CA ARG A 205 -7.74 -2.40 12.66
C ARG A 205 -8.20 -2.66 14.09
N SER A 206 -9.46 -3.06 14.27
CA SER A 206 -10.07 -3.30 15.59
C SER A 206 -9.43 -4.48 16.34
N ASN A 207 -8.86 -5.43 15.61
CA ASN A 207 -8.16 -6.58 16.17
C ASN A 207 -6.64 -6.40 16.03
N VAL A 208 -5.97 -6.13 17.16
CA VAL A 208 -4.52 -5.92 17.21
C VAL A 208 -3.74 -7.15 16.75
N ASP A 209 -4.22 -8.36 17.01
CA ASP A 209 -3.54 -9.59 16.57
C ASP A 209 -3.53 -9.69 15.04
N THR A 210 -4.64 -9.35 14.38
CA THR A 210 -4.69 -9.27 12.91
C THR A 210 -3.72 -8.22 12.35
N VAL A 211 -3.60 -7.06 13.01
CA VAL A 211 -2.63 -6.03 12.64
C VAL A 211 -1.20 -6.55 12.78
N MET A 212 -0.88 -7.23 13.88
CA MET A 212 0.45 -7.80 14.11
C MET A 212 0.79 -8.94 13.14
N ASP A 213 -0.19 -9.75 12.77
CA ASP A 213 -0.04 -10.79 11.75
C ASP A 213 0.23 -10.17 10.37
N MET A 214 -0.44 -9.08 10.00
CA MET A 214 -0.16 -8.35 8.76
C MET A 214 1.24 -7.74 8.77
N ALA A 215 1.64 -7.14 9.88
CA ALA A 215 2.98 -6.61 10.06
C ALA A 215 4.04 -7.71 9.91
N ALA A 216 3.87 -8.84 10.58
CA ALA A 216 4.78 -9.99 10.50
C ALA A 216 4.86 -10.57 9.07
N TRP A 217 3.73 -10.66 8.37
CA TRP A 217 3.69 -11.07 6.98
C TRP A 217 4.48 -10.11 6.08
N THR A 218 4.29 -8.81 6.26
CA THR A 218 4.95 -7.77 5.45
C THR A 218 6.47 -7.80 5.62
N GLU A 219 6.99 -8.11 6.81
CA GLU A 219 8.45 -8.21 7.06
C GLU A 219 9.12 -9.29 6.21
N THR A 220 8.38 -10.30 5.74
CA THR A 220 8.91 -11.39 4.90
C THR A 220 8.76 -11.13 3.40
N HIS A 221 8.14 -10.00 3.02
CA HIS A 221 7.85 -9.61 1.64
C HIS A 221 8.42 -8.23 1.33
N MET A 222 8.60 -7.91 0.05
CA MET A 222 9.07 -6.59 -0.39
C MET A 222 7.89 -5.62 -0.51
N ASN A 223 7.21 -5.37 0.62
CA ASN A 223 6.06 -4.48 0.73
C ASN A 223 6.26 -3.51 1.90
N LEU A 224 5.42 -2.49 2.00
CA LEU A 224 5.36 -1.52 3.07
C LEU A 224 3.95 -1.52 3.66
N PHE A 225 3.82 -1.76 4.97
CA PHE A 225 2.55 -1.73 5.69
C PHE A 225 2.45 -0.48 6.56
N LEU A 226 1.36 0.27 6.42
CA LEU A 226 1.04 1.40 7.30
C LEU A 226 -0.25 1.12 8.05
N VAL A 227 -0.26 1.50 9.32
CA VAL A 227 -1.40 1.31 10.22
C VAL A 227 -1.50 2.47 11.21
N SER A 228 -2.70 2.92 11.51
CA SER A 228 -2.95 3.90 12.56
C SER A 228 -3.68 3.32 13.77
N THR A 229 -3.53 3.97 14.91
CA THR A 229 -4.22 3.66 16.15
C THR A 229 -4.69 4.93 16.85
N ALA A 230 -5.84 4.85 17.50
CA ALA A 230 -6.37 5.88 18.40
C ALA A 230 -6.21 5.50 19.88
N GLU A 231 -5.44 4.45 20.20
CA GLU A 231 -5.22 4.01 21.58
C GLU A 231 -4.55 5.11 22.40
N GLU A 232 -5.14 5.52 23.52
CA GLU A 232 -4.57 6.50 24.44
C GLU A 232 -3.18 6.07 24.95
N GLY A 233 -2.97 4.77 25.11
CA GLY A 233 -1.67 4.20 25.49
C GLY A 233 -0.53 4.52 24.53
N ALA A 234 -0.81 4.80 23.27
CA ALA A 234 0.21 5.22 22.30
C ALA A 234 0.88 6.56 22.69
N ALA A 235 0.13 7.43 23.38
CA ALA A 235 0.61 8.74 23.88
C ALA A 235 0.97 8.73 25.37
N ASP A 236 0.91 7.58 26.05
CA ASP A 236 1.27 7.40 27.47
C ASP A 236 2.65 6.75 27.60
N ALA A 237 3.56 7.43 28.32
CA ALA A 237 4.93 6.97 28.56
C ALA A 237 5.01 5.68 29.40
N SER A 238 3.99 5.39 30.21
CA SER A 238 3.93 4.18 31.04
C SER A 238 3.33 2.97 30.33
N ALA A 239 2.62 3.19 29.22
CA ALA A 239 2.00 2.12 28.43
C ALA A 239 3.04 1.43 27.53
N THR A 240 3.05 0.11 27.57
CA THR A 240 3.93 -0.76 26.77
C THR A 240 3.17 -1.80 25.94
N THR A 241 1.83 -1.81 26.06
CA THR A 241 0.98 -2.82 25.42
C THR A 241 0.14 -2.25 24.27
N ASP A 242 0.24 -0.94 24.03
CA ASP A 242 -0.37 -0.28 22.88
C ASP A 242 0.27 -0.73 21.55
N LEU A 243 -0.41 -0.47 20.45
CA LEU A 243 0.03 -0.90 19.12
C LEU A 243 1.43 -0.37 18.77
N LEU A 244 1.73 0.93 19.02
CA LEU A 244 3.02 1.49 18.68
C LEU A 244 4.16 0.85 19.46
N SER A 245 3.96 0.60 20.76
CA SER A 245 4.92 -0.11 21.62
C SER A 245 5.16 -1.53 21.11
N LYS A 246 4.10 -2.28 20.76
CA LYS A 246 4.22 -3.64 20.22
C LYS A 246 4.99 -3.70 18.90
N LEU A 247 4.72 -2.75 17.99
CA LEU A 247 5.42 -2.68 16.71
C LEU A 247 6.91 -2.32 16.90
N ALA A 248 7.22 -1.37 17.79
CA ALA A 248 8.58 -0.96 18.12
C ALA A 248 9.37 -2.12 18.77
N ASP A 249 8.76 -2.86 19.71
CA ASP A 249 9.40 -4.02 20.35
C ASP A 249 9.76 -5.12 19.37
N LYS A 250 8.97 -5.31 18.31
CA LYS A 250 9.26 -6.24 17.22
C LYS A 250 10.33 -5.72 16.27
N ASN A 251 10.68 -4.45 16.36
CA ASN A 251 11.67 -3.79 15.50
C ASN A 251 11.39 -4.00 14.01
N TYR A 252 10.12 -3.85 13.60
CA TYR A 252 9.70 -4.09 12.24
C TYR A 252 10.22 -3.02 11.26
N TYR A 253 10.85 -3.45 10.18
CA TYR A 253 11.50 -2.61 9.18
C TYR A 253 10.59 -2.18 8.04
N ARG A 254 9.42 -2.83 7.89
CA ARG A 254 8.48 -2.63 6.79
C ARG A 254 7.11 -2.18 7.27
N THR A 255 6.98 -1.92 8.57
CA THR A 255 5.72 -1.51 9.19
C THR A 255 5.88 -0.13 9.82
N SER A 256 4.96 0.78 9.50
CA SER A 256 4.92 2.15 10.04
C SER A 256 3.64 2.35 10.84
N GLY A 257 3.81 2.68 12.12
CA GLY A 257 2.72 3.00 13.03
C GLY A 257 2.41 4.50 13.08
N TRP A 258 1.12 4.86 13.06
CA TRP A 258 0.62 6.21 13.13
C TRP A 258 -0.30 6.38 14.33
N TYR A 259 -0.20 7.50 15.04
CA TYR A 259 -1.20 7.89 16.02
C TYR A 259 -2.19 8.86 15.38
N HIS A 260 -3.49 8.62 15.59
CA HIS A 260 -4.54 9.53 15.17
C HIS A 260 -5.79 9.33 16.03
N ALA A 261 -6.33 10.41 16.60
CA ALA A 261 -7.46 10.35 17.52
C ALA A 261 -8.77 9.89 16.84
N LEU A 262 -8.94 10.18 15.54
CA LEU A 262 -10.11 9.80 14.74
C LEU A 262 -9.77 8.59 13.87
N ALA A 263 -9.91 7.38 14.42
CA ALA A 263 -9.44 6.13 13.81
C ALA A 263 -9.97 5.88 12.39
N ASP A 264 -11.14 6.38 12.02
CA ASP A 264 -11.79 6.13 10.73
C ASP A 264 -11.55 7.20 9.66
N GLU A 265 -10.60 8.13 9.87
CA GLU A 265 -10.10 9.05 8.85
C GLU A 265 -8.93 8.50 8.04
N TYR A 266 -8.32 7.39 8.44
CA TYR A 266 -7.22 6.70 7.73
C TYR A 266 -6.04 7.59 7.33
N PRO A 267 -5.38 8.31 8.27
CA PRO A 267 -4.23 9.16 7.95
C PRO A 267 -3.09 8.40 7.29
N GLU A 268 -2.88 7.14 7.64
CA GLU A 268 -1.89 6.24 7.04
C GLU A 268 -2.15 5.97 5.56
N ALA A 269 -3.42 5.80 5.17
CA ALA A 269 -3.81 5.62 3.77
C ALA A 269 -3.64 6.92 2.97
N ALA A 270 -4.03 8.04 3.57
CA ALA A 270 -3.83 9.37 3.00
C ALA A 270 -2.33 9.67 2.80
N ALA A 271 -1.49 9.41 3.82
CA ALA A 271 -0.05 9.62 3.76
C ALA A 271 0.61 8.73 2.70
N MET A 272 0.23 7.45 2.63
CA MET A 272 0.74 6.52 1.63
C MET A 272 0.41 7.01 0.21
N ALA A 273 -0.85 7.30 -0.07
CA ALA A 273 -1.28 7.78 -1.39
C ALA A 273 -0.59 9.11 -1.76
N ARG A 274 -0.45 10.04 -0.80
CA ARG A 274 0.23 11.33 -1.01
C ARG A 274 1.70 11.17 -1.36
N CYS A 275 2.40 10.26 -0.69
CA CYS A 275 3.84 10.05 -0.89
C CYS A 275 4.12 9.16 -2.11
N PHE A 276 3.26 8.19 -2.40
CA PHE A 276 3.41 7.30 -3.56
C PHE A 276 3.19 8.00 -4.91
N ALA A 277 2.57 9.17 -4.92
CA ALA A 277 2.49 10.02 -6.10
C ALA A 277 3.86 10.59 -6.54
N ILE A 278 4.90 10.40 -5.73
CA ILE A 278 6.28 10.83 -6.00
C ILE A 278 7.13 9.58 -6.19
N GLU A 279 8.06 9.61 -7.14
CA GLU A 279 8.97 8.51 -7.40
C GLU A 279 9.84 8.17 -6.19
N PRO A 280 10.19 6.88 -5.96
CA PRO A 280 11.07 6.47 -4.88
C PRO A 280 12.40 7.21 -4.89
N GLY A 281 12.77 7.80 -3.76
CA GLY A 281 13.98 8.63 -3.61
C GLY A 281 13.75 10.13 -3.74
N GLY A 282 12.63 10.56 -4.34
CA GLY A 282 12.28 11.98 -4.48
C GLY A 282 11.35 12.50 -3.38
N GLU A 283 10.86 11.62 -2.49
CA GLU A 283 9.93 11.97 -1.43
C GLU A 283 10.59 12.05 -0.06
N THR A 284 9.86 12.66 0.86
CA THR A 284 9.98 12.46 2.30
C THR A 284 8.59 12.38 2.90
N TRP A 285 8.42 11.68 4.01
CA TRP A 285 7.13 11.46 4.65
C TRP A 285 6.78 12.49 5.72
N ALA A 286 7.76 13.28 6.16
CA ALA A 286 7.55 14.44 7.02
C ALA A 286 7.09 15.67 6.21
N ASN A 287 6.43 16.59 6.91
CA ASN A 287 6.00 17.89 6.38
C ASN A 287 5.03 17.80 5.19
N LYS A 288 4.21 16.76 5.12
CA LYS A 288 3.18 16.58 4.07
C LYS A 288 1.81 17.04 4.56
N LYS A 289 1.09 17.72 3.68
CA LYS A 289 -0.34 18.04 3.89
C LYS A 289 -1.15 16.83 3.47
N LEU A 290 -2.13 16.47 4.28
CA LEU A 290 -3.12 15.44 3.97
C LEU A 290 -4.49 16.09 3.79
N ALA A 291 -5.19 15.75 2.72
CA ALA A 291 -6.56 16.18 2.48
C ALA A 291 -7.55 15.18 3.11
N GLY A 292 -8.65 15.68 3.64
CA GLY A 292 -9.69 14.84 4.22
C GLY A 292 -9.35 14.24 5.59
N VAL A 293 -8.23 14.63 6.20
CA VAL A 293 -7.79 14.19 7.53
C VAL A 293 -7.76 15.38 8.49
N THR A 294 -8.36 15.23 9.65
CA THR A 294 -8.35 16.22 10.73
C THR A 294 -7.01 16.14 11.46
N ALA A 295 -6.36 17.28 11.71
CA ALA A 295 -5.09 17.27 12.44
C ALA A 295 -5.30 17.03 13.93
N ASP A 296 -4.45 16.21 14.53
CA ASP A 296 -4.42 15.96 15.95
C ASP A 296 -3.95 17.20 16.76
N HIS A 297 -4.39 17.29 17.99
CA HIS A 297 -3.99 18.31 18.96
C HIS A 297 -3.21 17.65 20.10
N LEU A 298 -1.92 17.36 19.86
CA LEU A 298 -1.05 16.73 20.86
C LEU A 298 -0.36 17.77 21.72
N THR A 299 -0.16 17.44 22.99
CA THR A 299 0.80 18.15 23.83
C THR A 299 2.22 17.73 23.46
N GLU A 300 3.20 18.57 23.74
CA GLU A 300 4.62 18.25 23.49
C GLU A 300 5.05 16.94 24.17
N THR A 301 4.49 16.65 25.37
CA THR A 301 4.76 15.40 26.09
C THR A 301 4.21 14.19 25.32
N GLN A 302 2.97 14.25 24.83
CA GLN A 302 2.35 13.18 24.04
C GLN A 302 3.12 12.95 22.72
N TYR A 303 3.43 14.01 21.99
CA TYR A 303 4.25 13.94 20.79
C TYR A 303 5.59 13.25 21.04
N ASN A 304 6.30 13.65 22.12
CA ASN A 304 7.58 13.05 22.46
C ASN A 304 7.47 11.56 22.83
N VAL A 305 6.38 11.14 23.46
CA VAL A 305 6.12 9.72 23.75
C VAL A 305 5.90 8.93 22.46
N ILE A 306 5.01 9.41 21.59
CA ILE A 306 4.72 8.79 20.30
C ILE A 306 6.01 8.67 19.47
N THR A 307 6.80 9.73 19.38
CA THR A 307 8.07 9.75 18.66
C THR A 307 9.09 8.76 19.22
N LYS A 308 9.16 8.59 20.56
CA LYS A 308 10.02 7.57 21.17
C LYS A 308 9.62 6.14 20.82
N LYS A 309 8.36 5.90 20.52
CA LYS A 309 7.83 4.62 20.03
C LYS A 309 7.92 4.49 18.50
N ASN A 310 8.69 5.37 17.84
CA ASN A 310 8.82 5.51 16.39
C ASN A 310 7.47 5.74 15.67
N GLY A 311 6.48 6.28 16.37
CA GLY A 311 5.19 6.64 15.83
C GLY A 311 5.23 7.92 14.99
N ASN A 312 4.28 8.03 14.07
CA ASN A 312 4.09 9.18 13.20
C ASN A 312 2.78 9.88 13.55
N THR A 313 2.70 11.18 13.29
CA THR A 313 1.53 12.01 13.63
C THR A 313 1.17 12.95 12.48
N PHE A 314 -0.07 13.46 12.53
CA PHE A 314 -0.53 14.53 11.65
C PHE A 314 -1.05 15.68 12.50
N GLU A 315 -0.31 16.77 12.57
CA GLU A 315 -0.53 17.86 13.52
C GLU A 315 -0.65 19.22 12.86
N LYS A 316 -1.32 20.14 13.57
CA LYS A 316 -1.52 21.51 13.12
C LYS A 316 -0.47 22.45 13.69
N PHE A 317 0.33 23.07 12.83
CA PHE A 317 1.29 24.12 13.14
C PHE A 317 0.75 25.47 12.66
N ARG A 318 0.32 26.32 13.58
CA ARG A 318 -0.38 27.59 13.28
C ARG A 318 -1.65 27.33 12.43
N ASN A 319 -1.61 27.62 11.13
CA ASN A 319 -2.72 27.45 10.18
C ASN A 319 -2.47 26.34 9.14
N VAL A 320 -1.40 25.55 9.29
CA VAL A 320 -1.04 24.47 8.37
C VAL A 320 -0.98 23.15 9.13
N SER A 321 -1.63 22.14 8.60
CA SER A 321 -1.55 20.78 9.12
C SER A 321 -0.57 19.96 8.28
N ILE A 322 0.36 19.25 8.94
CA ILE A 322 1.43 18.51 8.31
C ILE A 322 1.75 17.22 9.08
N THR A 323 2.25 16.23 8.35
CA THR A 323 2.79 15.00 8.92
C THR A 323 4.10 15.26 9.65
N GLN A 324 4.35 14.51 10.72
CA GLN A 324 5.59 14.53 11.47
C GLN A 324 6.25 13.15 11.44
N ASN A 325 7.58 13.14 11.52
CA ASN A 325 8.45 11.98 11.44
C ASN A 325 8.46 11.32 10.04
N GLY A 326 7.77 10.23 9.81
CA GLY A 326 7.88 9.43 8.58
C GLY A 326 8.80 8.23 8.78
N LYS A 327 8.63 7.51 9.91
CA LYS A 327 9.45 6.38 10.32
C LYS A 327 8.68 5.07 10.30
N VAL A 328 9.41 3.98 10.08
CA VAL A 328 8.94 2.63 10.38
C VAL A 328 9.20 2.28 11.85
N ALA A 329 8.60 1.20 12.34
CA ALA A 329 8.69 0.80 13.75
C ALA A 329 10.13 0.54 14.24
N ALA A 330 11.05 0.14 13.36
CA ALA A 330 12.48 0.01 13.64
C ALA A 330 13.22 1.35 13.78
N GLY A 331 12.56 2.49 13.52
CA GLY A 331 13.15 3.81 13.63
C GLY A 331 13.81 4.36 12.36
N GLU A 332 13.88 3.56 11.28
CA GLU A 332 14.37 4.00 9.99
C GLU A 332 13.33 4.85 9.25
N TRP A 333 13.79 5.62 8.25
CA TRP A 333 12.94 6.46 7.44
C TRP A 333 12.23 5.66 6.34
N ILE A 334 10.93 5.91 6.15
CA ILE A 334 10.11 5.20 5.16
C ILE A 334 10.64 5.43 3.73
N ASP A 335 11.06 6.66 3.41
CA ASP A 335 11.62 7.02 2.11
C ASP A 335 12.91 6.23 1.80
N VAL A 336 13.77 6.02 2.80
CA VAL A 336 14.98 5.20 2.67
C VAL A 336 14.63 3.73 2.38
N ILE A 337 13.64 3.17 3.10
CA ILE A 337 13.20 1.79 2.88
C ILE A 337 12.63 1.63 1.46
N ARG A 338 11.75 2.52 1.04
CA ARG A 338 11.13 2.48 -0.28
C ARG A 338 12.16 2.67 -1.41
N PHE A 339 13.07 3.60 -1.24
CA PHE A 339 14.15 3.82 -2.20
C PHE A 339 15.10 2.62 -2.31
N ARG A 340 15.49 2.00 -1.20
CA ARG A 340 16.29 0.78 -1.16
C ARG A 340 15.62 -0.35 -1.94
N ASP A 341 14.32 -0.56 -1.71
CA ASP A 341 13.56 -1.64 -2.35
C ASP A 341 13.44 -1.40 -3.86
N TRP A 342 13.17 -0.15 -4.27
CA TRP A 342 13.19 0.24 -5.68
C TRP A 342 14.56 0.01 -6.32
N LEU A 343 15.63 0.47 -5.70
CA LEU A 343 16.99 0.32 -6.24
C LEU A 343 17.38 -1.16 -6.38
N GLN A 344 17.01 -1.98 -5.41
CA GLN A 344 17.25 -3.42 -5.46
C GLN A 344 16.54 -4.06 -6.65
N GLU A 345 15.29 -3.69 -6.92
CA GLU A 345 14.52 -4.23 -8.04
C GLU A 345 15.02 -3.69 -9.38
N GLU A 346 15.39 -2.42 -9.43
CA GLU A 346 15.98 -1.78 -10.61
C GLU A 346 17.26 -2.50 -11.03
N ILE A 347 18.19 -2.72 -10.09
CA ILE A 347 19.43 -3.47 -10.34
C ILE A 347 19.12 -4.89 -10.80
N ARG A 348 18.23 -5.59 -10.08
CA ARG A 348 17.87 -6.97 -10.42
C ARG A 348 17.30 -7.10 -11.83
N THR A 349 16.37 -6.23 -12.18
CA THR A 349 15.69 -6.22 -13.47
C THR A 349 16.67 -5.89 -14.61
N ASN A 350 17.51 -4.86 -14.43
CA ASN A 350 18.45 -4.44 -15.45
C ASN A 350 19.56 -5.48 -15.69
N GLU A 351 20.09 -6.11 -14.64
CA GLU A 351 21.05 -7.20 -14.77
C GLU A 351 20.44 -8.45 -15.41
N PHE A 352 19.19 -8.76 -15.09
CA PHE A 352 18.47 -9.83 -15.75
C PHE A 352 18.28 -9.55 -17.24
N TYR A 353 17.94 -8.32 -17.62
CA TYR A 353 17.86 -7.90 -19.03
C TYR A 353 19.18 -8.05 -19.77
N LEU A 354 20.30 -7.69 -19.14
CA LEU A 354 21.62 -7.91 -19.74
C LEU A 354 21.84 -9.39 -20.08
N LEU A 355 21.50 -10.29 -19.16
CA LEU A 355 21.73 -11.74 -19.34
C LEU A 355 20.83 -12.37 -20.40
N ILE A 356 19.57 -11.93 -20.52
CA ILE A 356 18.61 -12.54 -21.47
C ILE A 356 18.73 -11.95 -22.90
N ASN A 357 19.16 -10.67 -23.02
CA ASN A 357 19.26 -10.00 -24.30
C ASN A 357 20.66 -10.10 -24.94
N THR A 358 21.60 -10.75 -24.26
CA THR A 358 22.96 -10.97 -24.76
C THR A 358 23.20 -12.46 -24.88
N ASP A 359 23.60 -12.94 -26.08
CA ASP A 359 23.87 -14.35 -26.33
C ASP A 359 24.88 -14.94 -25.32
N LYS A 360 25.84 -14.12 -24.89
CA LYS A 360 26.84 -14.50 -23.90
C LYS A 360 27.52 -13.28 -23.27
N VAL A 361 27.48 -13.18 -21.96
CA VAL A 361 28.35 -12.30 -21.17
C VAL A 361 29.61 -13.11 -20.81
N PRO A 362 30.79 -12.86 -21.45
CA PRO A 362 31.95 -13.67 -21.22
C PRO A 362 32.66 -13.34 -19.90
N TYR A 363 33.36 -14.30 -19.32
CA TYR A 363 34.21 -14.09 -18.13
C TYR A 363 35.53 -13.42 -18.50
N THR A 364 35.43 -12.22 -19.04
CA THR A 364 36.55 -11.32 -19.43
C THR A 364 36.32 -9.97 -18.79
N ASP A 365 37.36 -9.10 -18.79
CA ASP A 365 37.22 -7.75 -18.30
C ASP A 365 36.14 -6.96 -19.06
N ALA A 366 35.97 -7.20 -20.35
CA ALA A 366 34.87 -6.61 -21.14
C ALA A 366 33.49 -7.08 -20.71
N GLY A 367 33.33 -8.37 -20.38
CA GLY A 367 32.04 -8.89 -19.88
C GLY A 367 31.72 -8.40 -18.46
N ILE A 368 32.74 -8.28 -17.61
CA ILE A 368 32.58 -7.70 -16.26
C ILE A 368 32.24 -6.21 -16.35
N ALA A 369 32.87 -5.47 -17.27
CA ALA A 369 32.56 -4.06 -17.52
C ALA A 369 31.13 -3.85 -18.06
N ALA A 370 30.54 -4.83 -18.77
CA ALA A 370 29.15 -4.76 -19.17
C ALA A 370 28.21 -4.82 -17.95
N VAL A 371 28.46 -5.73 -17.00
CA VAL A 371 27.73 -5.81 -15.73
C VAL A 371 27.91 -4.50 -14.93
N GLU A 372 29.14 -4.01 -14.79
CA GLU A 372 29.40 -2.74 -14.12
C GLU A 372 28.62 -1.57 -14.74
N SER A 373 28.54 -1.52 -16.08
CA SER A 373 27.82 -0.45 -16.80
C SER A 373 26.34 -0.45 -16.50
N VAL A 374 25.71 -1.63 -16.42
CA VAL A 374 24.30 -1.78 -16.07
C VAL A 374 24.05 -1.39 -14.61
N LEU A 375 24.89 -1.83 -13.69
CA LEU A 375 24.81 -1.43 -12.28
C LEU A 375 25.00 0.09 -12.13
N ARG A 376 25.95 0.67 -12.84
CA ARG A 376 26.20 2.13 -12.84
C ARG A 376 24.98 2.90 -13.29
N LYS A 377 24.32 2.46 -14.35
CA LYS A 377 23.08 3.07 -14.86
C LYS A 377 21.98 3.10 -13.77
N ALA A 378 21.77 2.00 -13.07
CA ALA A 378 20.77 1.95 -11.98
C ALA A 378 21.11 2.92 -10.84
N LEU A 379 22.40 3.07 -10.49
CA LEU A 379 22.84 4.02 -9.46
C LEU A 379 22.72 5.48 -9.93
N GLU A 380 22.99 5.77 -11.20
CA GLU A 380 22.78 7.09 -11.82
C GLU A 380 21.30 7.46 -11.86
N ASP A 381 20.42 6.50 -12.16
CA ASP A 381 18.96 6.68 -12.08
C ASP A 381 18.53 6.96 -10.63
N GLY A 382 19.16 6.29 -9.65
CA GLY A 382 18.96 6.59 -8.22
C GLY A 382 19.40 7.99 -7.80
N GLN A 383 20.48 8.52 -8.41
CA GLN A 383 20.89 9.93 -8.23
C GLN A 383 19.90 10.90 -8.87
N ALA A 384 19.45 10.60 -10.09
CA ALA A 384 18.47 11.43 -10.80
C ALA A 384 17.14 11.56 -10.05
N ARG A 385 16.72 10.50 -9.33
CA ARG A 385 15.54 10.49 -8.46
C ARG A 385 15.76 11.22 -7.13
N GLY A 386 17.00 11.50 -6.73
CA GLY A 386 17.36 12.18 -5.50
C GLY A 386 17.57 11.27 -4.28
N GLY A 387 17.51 9.95 -4.43
CA GLY A 387 17.78 9.00 -3.35
C GLY A 387 19.27 8.85 -3.04
N ILE A 388 20.12 8.87 -4.08
CA ILE A 388 21.57 8.90 -3.95
C ILE A 388 22.06 10.35 -4.10
N ALA A 389 22.92 10.78 -3.20
CA ALA A 389 23.51 12.12 -3.24
C ALA A 389 24.35 12.34 -4.52
N PRO A 390 24.33 13.54 -5.10
CA PRO A 390 25.21 13.86 -6.22
C PRO A 390 26.68 13.85 -5.79
N THR A 391 27.57 13.84 -6.78
CA THR A 391 28.97 14.11 -6.52
C THR A 391 29.16 15.58 -6.17
N GLU A 392 29.81 15.85 -5.05
CA GLU A 392 30.09 17.18 -4.53
C GLU A 392 31.60 17.38 -4.39
N TYR A 393 32.03 18.62 -4.23
CA TYR A 393 33.40 18.96 -3.94
C TYR A 393 33.45 19.71 -2.61
N ASP A 394 34.40 19.37 -1.75
CA ASP A 394 34.66 20.11 -0.51
C ASP A 394 35.42 21.41 -0.77
N GLU A 395 35.68 22.19 0.30
CA GLU A 395 36.39 23.47 0.25
C GLU A 395 37.82 23.33 -0.28
N ASP A 396 38.44 22.17 -0.11
CA ASP A 396 39.77 21.84 -0.57
C ASP A 396 39.79 21.30 -2.01
N GLY A 397 38.61 21.18 -2.64
CA GLY A 397 38.44 20.66 -3.99
C GLY A 397 38.49 19.12 -4.11
N ASN A 398 38.42 18.40 -2.97
CA ASN A 398 38.35 16.94 -3.00
C ASN A 398 36.96 16.48 -3.43
N LYS A 399 36.93 15.43 -4.25
CA LYS A 399 35.72 14.89 -4.82
C LYS A 399 35.02 13.92 -3.85
N ASN A 400 33.85 14.29 -3.36
CA ASN A 400 32.98 13.44 -2.57
C ASN A 400 31.96 12.76 -3.50
N LEU A 401 32.20 11.47 -3.82
CA LEU A 401 31.40 10.72 -4.78
C LEU A 401 30.00 10.39 -4.22
N GLY A 402 28.99 10.40 -5.08
CA GLY A 402 27.66 9.92 -4.75
C GLY A 402 27.61 8.40 -4.57
N PHE A 403 28.40 7.67 -5.37
CA PHE A 403 28.57 6.22 -5.24
C PHE A 403 29.91 5.76 -5.79
N THR A 404 30.30 4.55 -5.40
CA THR A 404 31.46 3.81 -5.94
C THR A 404 31.03 2.41 -6.32
N ILE A 405 31.65 1.87 -7.35
CA ILE A 405 31.48 0.48 -7.78
C ILE A 405 32.84 -0.19 -7.74
N ASP A 406 32.88 -1.39 -7.21
CA ASP A 406 34.08 -2.24 -7.17
C ASP A 406 33.76 -3.57 -7.86
N VAL A 407 34.52 -3.91 -8.90
CA VAL A 407 34.36 -5.12 -9.69
C VAL A 407 35.69 -5.88 -9.76
N PRO A 408 35.69 -7.22 -9.74
CA PRO A 408 36.89 -8.01 -9.81
C PRO A 408 37.49 -7.98 -11.24
N LEU A 409 38.79 -7.96 -11.34
CA LEU A 409 39.46 -8.20 -12.63
C LEU A 409 39.31 -9.66 -13.04
N ALA A 410 39.13 -9.94 -14.33
CA ALA A 410 39.02 -11.30 -14.85
C ALA A 410 40.24 -12.17 -14.51
N SER A 411 41.45 -11.56 -14.38
CA SER A 411 42.69 -12.24 -13.98
C SER A 411 42.67 -12.69 -12.49
N SER A 412 41.97 -12.01 -11.61
CA SER A 412 41.88 -12.36 -10.19
C SER A 412 40.87 -13.50 -9.89
N ILE A 413 39.99 -13.84 -10.85
CA ILE A 413 38.98 -14.87 -10.70
C ILE A 413 39.55 -16.24 -11.03
N THR A 414 39.49 -17.16 -10.09
CA THR A 414 40.03 -18.52 -10.24
C THR A 414 39.30 -19.33 -11.32
N ALA A 415 39.96 -20.35 -11.87
CA ALA A 415 39.37 -21.26 -12.86
C ALA A 415 38.08 -21.93 -12.34
N ASN A 416 38.07 -22.33 -11.07
CA ASN A 416 36.91 -22.94 -10.44
C ASN A 416 35.72 -21.98 -10.31
N GLN A 417 35.98 -20.72 -9.98
CA GLN A 417 34.94 -19.68 -9.95
C GLN A 417 34.36 -19.43 -11.34
N LYS A 418 35.22 -19.33 -12.38
CA LYS A 418 34.76 -19.23 -13.77
C LYS A 418 33.94 -20.44 -14.21
N ALA A 419 34.32 -21.66 -13.78
CA ALA A 419 33.61 -22.88 -14.09
C ALA A 419 32.20 -22.91 -13.42
N SER A 420 32.01 -22.26 -12.28
CA SER A 420 30.69 -22.14 -11.62
C SER A 420 29.72 -21.22 -12.38
N ARG A 421 30.19 -20.42 -13.34
CA ARG A 421 29.43 -19.44 -14.12
C ARG A 421 28.68 -18.39 -13.29
N VAL A 422 29.16 -18.10 -12.07
CA VAL A 422 28.58 -17.10 -11.17
C VAL A 422 29.62 -16.02 -10.91
N LEU A 423 29.38 -14.81 -11.41
CA LEU A 423 30.20 -13.64 -11.08
C LEU A 423 29.91 -13.23 -9.63
N LYS A 424 30.94 -13.20 -8.81
CA LYS A 424 30.89 -12.78 -7.39
C LYS A 424 31.72 -11.51 -7.22
N ASP A 425 31.60 -10.91 -6.02
CA ASP A 425 32.42 -9.76 -5.59
C ASP A 425 32.21 -8.47 -6.40
N VAL A 426 31.06 -8.36 -7.06
CA VAL A 426 30.56 -7.08 -7.55
C VAL A 426 29.93 -6.34 -6.37
N LYS A 427 30.46 -5.16 -6.02
CA LYS A 427 30.05 -4.36 -4.86
C LYS A 427 29.81 -2.91 -5.24
N PHE A 428 28.93 -2.26 -4.55
CA PHE A 428 28.79 -0.81 -4.62
C PHE A 428 28.57 -0.23 -3.22
N THR A 429 28.91 1.04 -3.08
CA THR A 429 28.57 1.86 -1.93
C THR A 429 27.97 3.14 -2.45
N ALA A 430 26.79 3.53 -1.93
CA ALA A 430 26.09 4.74 -2.33
C ALA A 430 25.80 5.61 -1.10
N ARG A 431 25.97 6.92 -1.25
CA ARG A 431 25.70 7.92 -0.25
C ARG A 431 24.27 8.40 -0.40
N LEU A 432 23.43 8.21 0.65
CA LEU A 432 22.06 8.71 0.64
C LEU A 432 22.04 10.24 0.64
N ALA A 433 21.13 10.84 -0.14
CA ALA A 433 20.93 12.29 -0.15
C ALA A 433 20.29 12.78 1.15
N GLY A 434 19.33 11.98 1.69
CA GLY A 434 18.56 12.34 2.88
C GLY A 434 17.60 13.51 2.64
N ALA A 435 16.85 13.88 3.69
CA ALA A 435 15.92 14.99 3.66
C ALA A 435 16.07 15.89 4.90
N ILE A 436 15.94 17.20 4.72
CA ILE A 436 15.94 18.16 5.84
C ILE A 436 14.51 18.28 6.36
N HIS A 437 14.27 17.85 7.60
CA HIS A 437 12.97 17.94 8.25
C HIS A 437 12.82 19.18 9.15
N ALA A 438 13.93 19.67 9.73
CA ALA A 438 13.92 20.83 10.61
C ALA A 438 15.16 21.71 10.40
N ILE A 439 15.00 23.02 10.60
CA ILE A 439 16.08 24.00 10.44
C ILE A 439 16.21 24.77 11.76
N LYS A 440 17.43 24.84 12.30
CA LYS A 440 17.76 25.69 13.44
C LYS A 440 18.62 26.85 12.97
N ILE A 441 18.16 28.06 13.20
CA ILE A 441 18.89 29.28 12.85
C ILE A 441 19.19 30.05 14.12
N THR A 442 20.46 30.38 14.35
CA THR A 442 20.89 31.26 15.40
C THR A 442 21.35 32.56 14.77
N GLY A 443 20.78 33.67 15.19
CA GLY A 443 21.13 34.99 14.71
C GLY A 443 21.44 35.92 15.87
N SER A 444 22.31 36.90 15.67
CA SER A 444 22.59 38.00 16.63
C SER A 444 22.46 39.34 15.90
N PHE A 445 22.01 40.35 16.63
CA PHE A 445 22.03 41.74 16.13
C PHE A 445 23.23 42.44 16.77
N THR A 446 23.94 43.21 15.97
CA THR A 446 25.02 44.07 16.46
C THR A 446 24.85 45.49 15.90
N TYR A 447 25.33 46.47 16.65
CA TYR A 447 25.49 47.85 16.17
C TYR A 447 26.87 48.10 15.55
N ASP A 448 27.78 47.11 15.63
CA ASP A 448 29.11 47.20 15.02
C ASP A 448 29.02 47.01 13.51
N ASN A 449 29.98 47.59 12.77
CA ASN A 449 30.09 47.39 11.35
C ASN A 449 30.42 45.92 11.01
N LEU A 450 29.61 45.31 10.17
CA LEU A 450 29.90 43.98 9.63
C LEU A 450 30.95 44.10 8.54
N ILE A 451 32.16 43.56 8.81
CA ILE A 451 33.25 43.51 7.83
C ILE A 451 33.17 42.11 7.16
N GLU A 452 33.15 42.07 5.84
CA GLU A 452 33.28 40.78 5.12
C GLU A 452 34.59 40.13 5.53
N PRO A 453 34.60 38.82 5.88
CA PRO A 453 35.85 38.11 6.06
C PRO A 453 36.62 38.18 4.72
N SER A 454 37.85 38.66 4.77
CA SER A 454 38.76 38.57 3.60
C SER A 454 38.90 37.12 3.21
N ALA A 455 38.60 36.81 1.92
CA ALA A 455 38.74 35.49 1.34
C ALA A 455 40.15 34.95 1.41
#